data_b58bc6b176b7e3bc1e05281cf6994cb1
#
_entry.id   b58bc6b176b7e3bc1e05281cf6994cb1
#
_cell.length_a   1.000
_cell.length_b   1.000
_cell.length_c   1.000
_cell.angle_alpha   90.00
_cell.angle_beta   90.00
_cell.angle_gamma   90.00
#
_symmetry.space_group_name_H-M   'P 1'
#
loop_
_entity.id
_entity.type
_entity.pdbx_description
1 polymer ?
#
loop_
_entity_poly.entity_id
_entity_poly.type
_entity_poly.pdbx_seq_one_letter_code
_entity_poly.pdbx_strand_id
1 'polypeptide(L)'
;METIVLYGPYLLISGCVFGFFMAWGIGANDVANAMGTSVGARALTLAQAILVACVFEFAGAYLAGGEVTSTIRKGIIDPSLLQETPDLLVFGMLAALLAAGTWLLIASSRGWPVSTTHSIVGAIVGFAAVGISVDAVSWSKVGSIVSSWVVSPLMSGTIAFLIFISVQKLILNTDKPFENAKRYVPGYMFLVGFVISMVTLLKGLKHIGLPLTFGESFTYSIVIGFIIATIGAFFLRKIENTTQQRGDVTFDGVEKVFAVLMVFTACAMAFAHGSNDVANAVGPLAAIASVVQSGGEIAAKSSMPWWILLLGATGIVAGLATLGYKVIETVGRNITELTPSRGFAAELAAATTVVLASGTGLPISTTHTLVGAVLGVGLARGLSAVDFTVVGRIIVSWVVTLPVGAGLSILFFFTFKGIFT
;
A
#
# COMPACT_ATOMS: atom_id res chain seq x y z
N MET A 1 23.60 24.78 9.44
CA MET A 1 24.71 23.82 9.26
C MET A 1 25.36 23.41 10.59
N GLU A 2 25.62 24.30 11.54
CA GLU A 2 26.18 23.95 12.86
C GLU A 2 25.34 22.89 13.59
N THR A 3 24.03 23.01 13.56
CA THR A 3 23.10 22.05 14.18
C THR A 3 23.26 20.63 13.63
N ILE A 4 23.46 20.48 12.31
CA ILE A 4 23.64 19.16 11.72
C ILE A 4 24.98 18.55 12.10
N VAL A 5 26.03 19.36 12.15
CA VAL A 5 27.37 18.91 12.59
C VAL A 5 27.36 18.49 14.06
N LEU A 6 26.67 19.26 14.93
CA LEU A 6 26.66 19.02 16.37
C LEU A 6 25.69 17.89 16.76
N TYR A 7 24.49 17.86 16.17
CA TYR A 7 23.42 16.94 16.57
C TYR A 7 23.11 15.85 15.53
N GLY A 8 23.85 15.78 14.40
CA GLY A 8 23.55 14.87 13.29
C GLY A 8 23.30 13.41 13.69
N PRO A 9 24.17 12.77 14.50
CA PRO A 9 23.93 11.39 14.93
C PRO A 9 22.60 11.23 15.72
N TYR A 10 22.25 12.18 16.59
CA TYR A 10 21.01 12.16 17.35
C TYR A 10 19.78 12.36 16.45
N LEU A 11 19.88 13.27 15.48
CA LEU A 11 18.83 13.51 14.48
C LEU A 11 18.59 12.27 13.60
N LEU A 12 19.65 11.57 13.21
CA LEU A 12 19.56 10.34 12.45
C LEU A 12 18.92 9.21 13.27
N ILE A 13 19.35 9.04 14.54
CA ILE A 13 18.74 8.05 15.44
C ILE A 13 17.26 8.36 15.66
N SER A 14 16.90 9.62 15.90
CA SER A 14 15.50 10.05 16.00
C SER A 14 14.73 9.76 14.71
N GLY A 15 15.35 10.00 13.54
CA GLY A 15 14.80 9.65 12.24
C GLY A 15 14.53 8.16 12.09
N CYS A 16 15.45 7.31 12.53
CA CYS A 16 15.26 5.86 12.53
C CYS A 16 14.11 5.42 13.44
N VAL A 17 14.02 5.99 14.66
CA VAL A 17 12.95 5.68 15.62
C VAL A 17 11.58 6.14 15.06
N PHE A 18 11.48 7.37 14.56
CA PHE A 18 10.22 7.90 14.03
C PHE A 18 9.87 7.26 12.67
N GLY A 19 10.86 6.92 11.85
CA GLY A 19 10.67 6.17 10.61
C GLY A 19 10.14 4.76 10.87
N PHE A 20 10.70 4.06 11.87
CA PHE A 20 10.19 2.77 12.32
C PHE A 20 8.78 2.90 12.89
N PHE A 21 8.51 3.91 13.72
CA PHE A 21 7.18 4.18 14.27
C PHE A 21 6.14 4.47 13.19
N MET A 22 6.49 5.25 12.18
CA MET A 22 5.61 5.49 11.01
C MET A 22 5.38 4.20 10.23
N ALA A 23 6.43 3.41 9.95
CA ALA A 23 6.31 2.13 9.27
C ALA A 23 5.45 1.13 10.08
N TRP A 24 5.61 1.11 11.38
CA TRP A 24 4.75 0.36 12.29
C TRP A 24 3.27 0.81 12.17
N GLY A 25 3.02 2.12 12.11
CA GLY A 25 1.69 2.68 11.89
C GLY A 25 1.08 2.25 10.55
N ILE A 26 1.89 2.21 9.47
CA ILE A 26 1.47 1.72 8.14
C ILE A 26 0.99 0.27 8.26
N GLY A 27 1.83 -0.62 8.81
CA GLY A 27 1.45 -2.03 8.97
C GLY A 27 0.22 -2.22 9.86
N ALA A 28 0.11 -1.42 10.93
CA ALA A 28 -1.03 -1.48 11.86
C ALA A 28 -2.36 -1.05 11.24
N ASN A 29 -2.35 -0.10 10.31
CA ASN A 29 -3.56 0.43 9.68
C ASN A 29 -3.87 -0.24 8.35
N ASP A 30 -2.91 -0.26 7.45
CA ASP A 30 -3.14 -0.54 6.04
C ASP A 30 -3.07 -2.02 5.68
N VAL A 31 -2.62 -2.91 6.58
CA VAL A 31 -2.75 -4.37 6.38
C VAL A 31 -4.21 -4.78 6.11
N ALA A 32 -5.17 -4.02 6.59
CA ALA A 32 -6.58 -4.24 6.31
C ALA A 32 -6.92 -4.04 4.82
N ASN A 33 -6.18 -3.20 4.11
CA ASN A 33 -6.34 -3.02 2.66
C ASN A 33 -5.87 -4.24 1.87
N ALA A 34 -4.89 -4.98 2.40
CA ALA A 34 -4.39 -6.20 1.77
C ALA A 34 -5.17 -7.46 2.18
N MET A 35 -5.62 -7.55 3.43
CA MET A 35 -6.16 -8.77 4.02
C MET A 35 -7.63 -8.71 4.41
N GLY A 36 -8.21 -7.51 4.52
CA GLY A 36 -9.59 -7.33 5.01
C GLY A 36 -10.62 -8.06 4.14
N THR A 37 -10.46 -8.01 2.83
CA THR A 37 -11.32 -8.71 1.86
C THR A 37 -11.21 -10.23 1.99
N SER A 38 -10.01 -10.77 2.13
CA SER A 38 -9.76 -12.21 2.27
C SER A 38 -10.27 -12.77 3.59
N VAL A 39 -10.13 -12.00 4.68
CA VAL A 39 -10.68 -12.37 5.99
C VAL A 39 -12.20 -12.21 6.01
N GLY A 40 -12.71 -11.12 5.42
CA GLY A 40 -14.15 -10.87 5.28
C GLY A 40 -14.87 -11.93 4.46
N ALA A 41 -14.30 -12.34 3.33
CA ALA A 41 -14.77 -13.46 2.52
C ALA A 41 -14.50 -14.85 3.13
N ARG A 42 -13.83 -14.92 4.29
CA ARG A 42 -13.44 -16.16 4.98
C ARG A 42 -12.56 -17.12 4.13
N ALA A 43 -11.89 -16.59 3.13
CA ALA A 43 -10.89 -17.33 2.37
C ALA A 43 -9.66 -17.64 3.24
N LEU A 44 -9.26 -16.70 4.10
CA LEU A 44 -8.21 -16.84 5.11
C LEU A 44 -8.76 -16.61 6.52
N THR A 45 -8.22 -17.33 7.49
CA THR A 45 -8.37 -16.95 8.91
C THR A 45 -7.51 -15.73 9.22
N LEU A 46 -7.83 -14.99 10.28
CA LEU A 46 -7.05 -13.81 10.68
C LEU A 46 -5.56 -14.15 10.88
N ALA A 47 -5.25 -15.27 11.53
CA ALA A 47 -3.86 -15.70 11.74
C ALA A 47 -3.14 -16.04 10.43
N GLN A 48 -3.82 -16.70 9.49
CA GLN A 48 -3.27 -16.97 8.15
C GLN A 48 -3.03 -15.67 7.38
N ALA A 49 -3.97 -14.74 7.43
CA ALA A 49 -3.86 -13.44 6.77
C ALA A 49 -2.67 -12.64 7.31
N ILE A 50 -2.47 -12.59 8.64
CA ILE A 50 -1.31 -11.95 9.25
C ILE A 50 0.00 -12.61 8.79
N LEU A 51 0.07 -13.94 8.77
CA LEU A 51 1.27 -14.65 8.31
C LEU A 51 1.59 -14.35 6.84
N VAL A 52 0.59 -14.39 5.96
CA VAL A 52 0.73 -14.04 4.54
C VAL A 52 1.21 -12.60 4.40
N ALA A 53 0.57 -11.66 5.11
CA ALA A 53 0.95 -10.26 5.09
C ALA A 53 2.39 -10.04 5.57
N CYS A 54 2.82 -10.67 6.67
CA CYS A 54 4.20 -10.57 7.16
C CYS A 54 5.23 -10.92 6.08
N VAL A 55 5.00 -11.98 5.31
CA VAL A 55 5.93 -12.42 4.26
C VAL A 55 5.90 -11.52 3.05
N PHE A 56 4.71 -11.25 2.52
CA PHE A 56 4.56 -10.58 1.23
C PHE A 56 4.66 -9.06 1.33
N GLU A 57 4.21 -8.43 2.41
CA GLU A 57 4.45 -7.00 2.63
C GLU A 57 5.93 -6.70 2.87
N PHE A 58 6.62 -7.55 3.66
CA PHE A 58 8.06 -7.44 3.80
C PHE A 58 8.78 -7.55 2.47
N ALA A 59 8.45 -8.57 1.67
CA ALA A 59 9.04 -8.78 0.36
C ALA A 59 8.77 -7.60 -0.58
N GLY A 60 7.53 -7.09 -0.63
CA GLY A 60 7.15 -5.93 -1.43
C GLY A 60 7.91 -4.67 -1.02
N ALA A 61 7.95 -4.39 0.27
CA ALA A 61 8.63 -3.22 0.83
C ALA A 61 10.14 -3.24 0.55
N TYR A 62 10.78 -4.38 0.77
CA TYR A 62 12.23 -4.51 0.60
C TYR A 62 12.66 -4.60 -0.86
N LEU A 63 11.94 -5.40 -1.68
CA LEU A 63 12.33 -5.66 -3.07
C LEU A 63 11.85 -4.60 -4.06
N ALA A 64 10.74 -3.91 -3.78
CA ALA A 64 10.11 -3.03 -4.76
C ALA A 64 9.77 -1.61 -4.22
N GLY A 65 10.12 -1.28 -2.96
CA GLY A 65 9.78 0.00 -2.33
C GLY A 65 10.64 1.21 -2.77
N GLY A 66 11.70 1.01 -3.53
CA GLY A 66 12.67 2.06 -3.85
C GLY A 66 12.16 3.14 -4.81
N GLU A 67 11.31 2.81 -5.77
CA GLU A 67 10.85 3.73 -6.82
C GLU A 67 9.94 4.85 -6.25
N VAL A 68 8.94 4.50 -5.45
CA VAL A 68 8.00 5.46 -4.83
C VAL A 68 8.70 6.34 -3.80
N THR A 69 9.69 5.79 -3.09
CA THR A 69 10.46 6.51 -2.07
C THR A 69 11.14 7.76 -2.63
N SER A 70 11.60 7.74 -3.87
CA SER A 70 12.22 8.90 -4.51
C SER A 70 11.26 10.08 -4.65
N THR A 71 9.99 9.83 -4.89
CA THR A 71 8.94 10.86 -5.01
C THR A 71 8.62 11.51 -3.67
N ILE A 72 8.45 10.72 -2.61
CA ILE A 72 8.20 11.25 -1.25
C ILE A 72 9.42 12.04 -0.76
N ARG A 73 10.64 11.54 -1.01
CA ARG A 73 11.89 12.16 -0.53
C ARG A 73 12.19 13.50 -1.18
N LYS A 74 11.95 13.65 -2.48
CA LYS A 74 12.42 14.79 -3.29
C LYS A 74 11.35 15.47 -4.11
N GLY A 75 10.15 14.90 -4.18
CA GLY A 75 9.12 15.40 -5.10
C GLY A 75 8.22 16.48 -4.52
N ILE A 76 8.02 16.50 -3.21
CA ILE A 76 7.01 17.34 -2.54
C ILE A 76 7.60 18.71 -2.15
N ILE A 77 8.87 18.75 -1.77
CA ILE A 77 9.57 20.00 -1.37
C ILE A 77 10.61 20.33 -2.41
N ASP A 78 10.74 21.62 -2.72
CA ASP A 78 11.81 22.14 -3.57
C ASP A 78 13.12 22.23 -2.76
N PRO A 79 14.12 21.37 -3.03
CA PRO A 79 15.36 21.35 -2.27
C PRO A 79 16.23 22.60 -2.52
N SER A 80 16.00 23.36 -3.59
CA SER A 80 16.79 24.52 -3.92
C SER A 80 16.61 25.65 -2.90
N LEU A 81 15.44 25.76 -2.30
CA LEU A 81 15.11 26.77 -1.29
C LEU A 81 15.63 26.46 0.12
N LEU A 82 16.18 25.25 0.32
CA LEU A 82 16.64 24.75 1.63
C LEU A 82 18.16 24.54 1.70
N GLN A 83 18.91 24.90 0.66
CA GLN A 83 20.35 24.67 0.62
C GLN A 83 21.11 25.44 1.71
N GLU A 84 20.65 26.62 2.09
CA GLU A 84 21.23 27.44 3.17
C GLU A 84 20.76 27.00 4.56
N THR A 85 19.61 26.34 4.64
CA THR A 85 18.96 25.90 5.90
C THR A 85 18.56 24.43 5.87
N PRO A 86 19.50 23.49 5.65
CA PRO A 86 19.20 22.07 5.54
C PRO A 86 18.66 21.45 6.83
N ASP A 87 18.91 22.07 7.98
CA ASP A 87 18.34 21.74 9.28
C ASP A 87 16.81 21.82 9.29
N LEU A 88 16.21 22.81 8.61
CA LEU A 88 14.76 22.91 8.50
C LEU A 88 14.14 21.71 7.76
N LEU A 89 14.83 21.17 6.75
CA LEU A 89 14.38 19.96 6.09
C LEU A 89 14.42 18.74 7.04
N VAL A 90 15.49 18.62 7.81
CA VAL A 90 15.65 17.50 8.79
C VAL A 90 14.55 17.60 9.86
N PHE A 91 14.35 18.77 10.46
CA PHE A 91 13.29 18.97 11.47
C PHE A 91 11.90 18.71 10.90
N GLY A 92 11.65 19.16 9.67
CA GLY A 92 10.38 18.93 8.99
C GLY A 92 10.11 17.46 8.70
N MET A 93 11.10 16.73 8.24
CA MET A 93 10.93 15.29 7.97
C MET A 93 10.78 14.48 9.26
N LEU A 94 11.48 14.84 10.35
CA LEU A 94 11.26 14.26 11.67
C LEU A 94 9.82 14.54 12.16
N ALA A 95 9.37 15.79 12.03
CA ALA A 95 8.02 16.20 12.41
C ALA A 95 6.95 15.45 11.60
N ALA A 96 7.17 15.28 10.30
CA ALA A 96 6.24 14.57 9.43
C ALA A 96 6.13 13.08 9.79
N LEU A 97 7.25 12.40 10.06
CA LEU A 97 7.25 11.01 10.50
C LEU A 97 6.51 10.82 11.83
N LEU A 98 6.82 11.68 12.80
CA LEU A 98 6.18 11.62 14.13
C LEU A 98 4.68 11.95 14.04
N ALA A 99 4.30 12.95 13.25
CA ALA A 99 2.91 13.37 13.07
C ALA A 99 2.06 12.27 12.42
N ALA A 100 2.54 11.74 11.30
CA ALA A 100 1.84 10.69 10.59
C ALA A 100 1.76 9.40 11.42
N GLY A 101 2.86 8.98 12.06
CA GLY A 101 2.87 7.82 12.96
C GLY A 101 1.92 7.98 14.14
N THR A 102 1.86 9.17 14.75
CA THR A 102 0.93 9.47 15.85
C THR A 102 -0.53 9.40 15.40
N TRP A 103 -0.85 9.96 14.23
CA TRP A 103 -2.20 9.84 13.66
C TRP A 103 -2.59 8.40 13.39
N LEU A 104 -1.68 7.61 12.80
CA LEU A 104 -1.91 6.20 12.52
C LEU A 104 -2.09 5.37 13.79
N LEU A 105 -1.33 5.65 14.85
CA LEU A 105 -1.53 5.00 16.15
C LEU A 105 -2.94 5.28 16.70
N ILE A 106 -3.39 6.54 16.65
CA ILE A 106 -4.73 6.93 17.08
C ILE A 106 -5.81 6.23 16.27
N ALA A 107 -5.68 6.23 14.94
CA ALA A 107 -6.63 5.62 14.03
C ALA A 107 -6.69 4.10 14.20
N SER A 108 -5.53 3.42 14.20
CA SER A 108 -5.45 1.95 14.32
C SER A 108 -5.95 1.46 15.69
N SER A 109 -5.66 2.19 16.78
CA SER A 109 -6.15 1.85 18.11
C SER A 109 -7.69 1.87 18.19
N ARG A 110 -8.34 2.66 17.35
CA ARG A 110 -9.80 2.78 17.22
C ARG A 110 -10.38 1.92 16.09
N GLY A 111 -9.55 1.20 15.34
CA GLY A 111 -9.96 0.43 14.18
C GLY A 111 -10.44 1.28 13.00
N TRP A 112 -9.98 2.54 12.89
CA TRP A 112 -10.34 3.43 11.78
C TRP A 112 -9.40 3.21 10.59
N PRO A 113 -9.92 2.79 9.42
CA PRO A 113 -9.14 2.73 8.19
C PRO A 113 -8.93 4.16 7.66
N VAL A 114 -7.68 4.63 7.68
CA VAL A 114 -7.29 5.95 7.16
C VAL A 114 -6.21 5.79 6.08
N SER A 115 -5.99 6.81 5.27
CA SER A 115 -4.92 6.76 4.26
C SER A 115 -3.58 7.20 4.86
N THR A 116 -2.61 6.30 4.88
CA THR A 116 -1.24 6.59 5.33
C THR A 116 -0.54 7.57 4.38
N THR A 117 -0.78 7.46 3.07
CA THR A 117 -0.25 8.41 2.07
C THR A 117 -0.80 9.83 2.30
N HIS A 118 -2.09 9.98 2.61
CA HIS A 118 -2.64 11.29 2.96
C HIS A 118 -2.01 11.85 4.22
N SER A 119 -1.78 10.99 5.23
CA SER A 119 -1.16 11.41 6.50
C SER A 119 0.21 12.01 6.28
N ILE A 120 1.08 11.32 5.54
CA ILE A 120 2.46 11.79 5.33
C ILE A 120 2.54 12.96 4.34
N VAL A 121 1.76 12.95 3.27
CA VAL A 121 1.73 14.06 2.31
C VAL A 121 1.19 15.33 2.99
N GLY A 122 0.10 15.22 3.76
CA GLY A 122 -0.43 16.31 4.56
C GLY A 122 0.59 16.86 5.55
N ALA A 123 1.31 15.97 6.25
CA ALA A 123 2.35 16.34 7.19
C ALA A 123 3.52 17.08 6.51
N ILE A 124 4.00 16.58 5.36
CA ILE A 124 5.09 17.24 4.61
C ILE A 124 4.66 18.60 4.07
N VAL A 125 3.49 18.69 3.47
CA VAL A 125 2.96 19.97 2.96
C VAL A 125 2.72 20.95 4.11
N GLY A 126 2.21 20.48 5.24
CA GLY A 126 1.93 21.31 6.42
C GLY A 126 3.17 22.01 6.96
N PHE A 127 4.23 21.26 7.30
CA PHE A 127 5.44 21.90 7.81
C PHE A 127 6.16 22.75 6.75
N ALA A 128 6.15 22.32 5.49
CA ALA A 128 6.81 23.05 4.43
C ALA A 128 6.14 24.42 4.18
N ALA A 129 4.81 24.45 4.03
CA ALA A 129 4.08 25.67 3.74
C ALA A 129 4.08 26.67 4.90
N VAL A 130 3.97 26.20 6.15
CA VAL A 130 3.85 27.05 7.34
C VAL A 130 5.19 27.26 8.05
N GLY A 131 6.04 26.24 8.08
CA GLY A 131 7.32 26.28 8.78
C GLY A 131 8.47 26.87 7.96
N ILE A 132 8.38 26.84 6.63
CA ILE A 132 9.39 27.34 5.70
C ILE A 132 8.78 28.46 4.85
N SER A 133 8.08 28.12 3.79
CA SER A 133 7.29 29.03 2.94
C SER A 133 6.32 28.25 2.07
N VAL A 134 5.26 28.92 1.58
CA VAL A 134 4.32 28.34 0.62
C VAL A 134 5.03 27.93 -0.68
N ASP A 135 6.07 28.66 -1.08
CA ASP A 135 6.86 28.41 -2.29
C ASP A 135 7.79 27.19 -2.15
N ALA A 136 8.08 26.75 -0.92
CA ALA A 136 8.87 25.54 -0.68
C ALA A 136 8.13 24.26 -1.09
N VAL A 137 6.82 24.32 -1.30
CA VAL A 137 5.99 23.19 -1.73
C VAL A 137 5.96 23.11 -3.26
N SER A 138 6.34 21.97 -3.81
CA SER A 138 6.21 21.66 -5.24
C SER A 138 4.75 21.37 -5.60
N TRP A 139 3.91 22.42 -5.72
CA TRP A 139 2.46 22.29 -5.91
C TRP A 139 2.06 21.46 -7.13
N SER A 140 2.88 21.47 -8.19
CA SER A 140 2.66 20.61 -9.37
C SER A 140 2.76 19.12 -9.04
N LYS A 141 3.71 18.75 -8.18
CA LYS A 141 3.85 17.37 -7.70
C LYS A 141 2.74 16.98 -6.72
N VAL A 142 2.41 17.89 -5.79
CA VAL A 142 1.26 17.70 -4.89
C VAL A 142 -0.02 17.53 -5.70
N GLY A 143 -0.24 18.35 -6.73
CA GLY A 143 -1.38 18.23 -7.65
C GLY A 143 -1.42 16.89 -8.36
N SER A 144 -0.27 16.36 -8.82
CA SER A 144 -0.18 15.02 -9.43
C SER A 144 -0.53 13.91 -8.42
N ILE A 145 -0.05 14.02 -7.17
CA ILE A 145 -0.36 13.06 -6.11
C ILE A 145 -1.86 13.11 -5.77
N VAL A 146 -2.43 14.30 -5.59
CA VAL A 146 -3.88 14.47 -5.32
C VAL A 146 -4.73 13.93 -6.47
N SER A 147 -4.32 14.17 -7.71
CA SER A 147 -5.00 13.63 -8.90
C SER A 147 -5.00 12.09 -8.89
N SER A 148 -3.90 11.48 -8.44
CA SER A 148 -3.80 10.02 -8.34
C SER A 148 -4.81 9.42 -7.35
N TRP A 149 -5.22 10.16 -6.32
CA TRP A 149 -6.22 9.71 -5.35
C TRP A 149 -7.64 9.62 -5.93
N VAL A 150 -7.89 10.28 -7.06
CA VAL A 150 -9.12 10.16 -7.84
C VAL A 150 -8.96 9.10 -8.94
N VAL A 151 -7.83 9.12 -9.64
CA VAL A 151 -7.58 8.21 -10.77
C VAL A 151 -7.44 6.75 -10.28
N SER A 152 -6.76 6.51 -9.16
CA SER A 152 -6.51 5.14 -8.68
C SER A 152 -7.80 4.37 -8.32
N PRO A 153 -8.78 4.90 -7.58
CA PRO A 153 -10.03 4.18 -7.34
C PRO A 153 -10.88 4.00 -8.60
N LEU A 154 -10.86 4.96 -9.53
CA LEU A 154 -11.57 4.82 -10.81
C LEU A 154 -10.95 3.72 -11.67
N MET A 155 -9.64 3.68 -11.79
CA MET A 155 -8.92 2.66 -12.53
C MET A 155 -9.12 1.27 -11.90
N SER A 156 -8.93 1.17 -10.61
CA SER A 156 -9.13 -0.08 -9.86
C SER A 156 -10.58 -0.56 -9.94
N GLY A 157 -11.56 0.34 -9.80
CA GLY A 157 -12.97 0.04 -9.95
C GLY A 157 -13.34 -0.46 -11.34
N THR A 158 -12.79 0.17 -12.39
CA THR A 158 -13.00 -0.27 -13.78
C THR A 158 -12.41 -1.66 -14.03
N ILE A 159 -11.18 -1.90 -13.57
CA ILE A 159 -10.53 -3.21 -13.69
C ILE A 159 -11.34 -4.28 -12.94
N ALA A 160 -11.76 -4.00 -11.70
CA ALA A 160 -12.55 -4.92 -10.89
C ALA A 160 -13.91 -5.24 -11.53
N PHE A 161 -14.58 -4.23 -12.06
CA PHE A 161 -15.83 -4.39 -12.82
C PHE A 161 -15.64 -5.34 -14.00
N LEU A 162 -14.61 -5.11 -14.82
CA LEU A 162 -14.34 -5.95 -16.00
C LEU A 162 -13.96 -7.38 -15.63
N ILE A 163 -13.10 -7.55 -14.60
CA ILE A 163 -12.74 -8.89 -14.09
C ILE A 163 -14.00 -9.61 -13.61
N PHE A 164 -14.84 -8.96 -12.80
CA PHE A 164 -16.01 -9.63 -12.25
C PHE A 164 -17.07 -9.94 -13.32
N ILE A 165 -17.29 -9.09 -14.31
CA ILE A 165 -18.14 -9.40 -15.48
C ILE A 165 -17.58 -10.62 -16.23
N SER A 166 -16.26 -10.74 -16.38
CA SER A 166 -15.67 -11.91 -17.02
C SER A 166 -15.94 -13.20 -16.24
N VAL A 167 -15.85 -13.13 -14.90
CA VAL A 167 -16.19 -14.25 -13.99
C VAL A 167 -17.66 -14.64 -14.09
N GLN A 168 -18.56 -13.65 -14.09
CA GLN A 168 -19.99 -13.91 -14.28
C GLN A 168 -20.26 -14.64 -15.60
N LYS A 169 -19.70 -14.16 -16.70
CA LYS A 169 -19.97 -14.74 -18.04
C LYS A 169 -19.29 -16.10 -18.26
N LEU A 170 -18.07 -16.29 -17.78
CA LEU A 170 -17.28 -17.49 -18.04
C LEU A 170 -17.55 -18.61 -17.02
N ILE A 171 -18.00 -18.25 -15.80
CA ILE A 171 -18.07 -19.19 -14.69
C ILE A 171 -19.46 -19.18 -14.03
N LEU A 172 -19.87 -18.07 -13.39
CA LEU A 172 -21.02 -18.07 -12.49
C LEU A 172 -22.36 -18.26 -13.21
N ASN A 173 -22.55 -17.62 -14.36
CA ASN A 173 -23.80 -17.64 -15.13
C ASN A 173 -23.78 -18.71 -16.23
N THR A 174 -23.25 -19.89 -15.93
CA THR A 174 -23.14 -21.02 -16.86
C THR A 174 -23.82 -22.25 -16.30
N ASP A 175 -24.12 -23.24 -17.15
CA ASP A 175 -24.78 -24.48 -16.74
C ASP A 175 -23.89 -25.37 -15.81
N LYS A 176 -22.57 -25.17 -15.85
CA LYS A 176 -21.59 -25.94 -15.06
C LYS A 176 -20.57 -25.05 -14.35
N PRO A 177 -21.01 -24.22 -13.38
CA PRO A 177 -20.14 -23.22 -12.77
C PRO A 177 -18.89 -23.80 -12.11
N PHE A 178 -19.02 -24.96 -11.45
CA PHE A 178 -17.89 -25.61 -10.77
C PHE A 178 -16.81 -26.11 -11.74
N GLU A 179 -17.21 -26.76 -12.82
CA GLU A 179 -16.27 -27.22 -13.84
C GLU A 179 -15.58 -26.07 -14.52
N ASN A 180 -16.36 -25.02 -14.85
CA ASN A 180 -15.85 -23.81 -15.44
C ASN A 180 -14.91 -23.04 -14.49
N ALA A 181 -15.20 -23.02 -13.20
CA ALA A 181 -14.27 -22.47 -12.21
C ALA A 181 -12.91 -23.19 -12.25
N LYS A 182 -12.90 -24.52 -12.19
CA LYS A 182 -11.65 -25.30 -12.30
C LYS A 182 -10.90 -25.07 -13.62
N ARG A 183 -11.61 -24.79 -14.71
CA ARG A 183 -11.04 -24.58 -16.03
C ARG A 183 -10.43 -23.18 -16.20
N TYR A 184 -11.13 -22.13 -15.74
CA TYR A 184 -10.76 -20.73 -16.01
C TYR A 184 -9.97 -20.07 -14.88
N VAL A 185 -10.12 -20.49 -13.62
CA VAL A 185 -9.41 -19.90 -12.47
C VAL A 185 -7.88 -19.98 -12.62
N PRO A 186 -7.25 -21.04 -13.15
CA PRO A 186 -5.81 -21.03 -13.44
C PRO A 186 -5.36 -19.89 -14.36
N GLY A 187 -6.22 -19.43 -15.27
CA GLY A 187 -5.95 -18.27 -16.12
C GLY A 187 -5.89 -16.95 -15.32
N TYR A 188 -6.76 -16.78 -14.34
CA TYR A 188 -6.67 -15.64 -13.40
C TYR A 188 -5.43 -15.73 -12.50
N MET A 189 -5.03 -16.94 -12.07
CA MET A 189 -3.79 -17.14 -11.31
C MET A 189 -2.55 -16.80 -12.15
N PHE A 190 -2.56 -17.14 -13.45
CA PHE A 190 -1.53 -16.69 -14.38
C PHE A 190 -1.45 -15.17 -14.43
N LEU A 191 -2.59 -14.49 -14.54
CA LEU A 191 -2.67 -13.03 -14.62
C LEU A 191 -2.11 -12.38 -13.34
N VAL A 192 -2.45 -12.91 -12.15
CA VAL A 192 -1.87 -12.46 -10.87
C VAL A 192 -0.35 -12.54 -10.90
N GLY A 193 0.19 -13.71 -11.21
CA GLY A 193 1.62 -13.94 -11.26
C GLY A 193 2.34 -13.08 -12.29
N PHE A 194 1.77 -12.97 -13.49
CA PHE A 194 2.32 -12.18 -14.58
C PHE A 194 2.40 -10.69 -14.22
N VAL A 195 1.31 -10.09 -13.75
CA VAL A 195 1.26 -8.63 -13.47
C VAL A 195 2.24 -8.27 -12.36
N ILE A 196 2.22 -9.01 -11.25
CA ILE A 196 3.10 -8.71 -10.10
C ILE A 196 4.57 -8.90 -10.48
N SER A 197 4.91 -10.01 -11.14
CA SER A 197 6.31 -10.25 -11.53
C SER A 197 6.79 -9.27 -12.59
N MET A 198 5.95 -8.89 -13.54
CA MET A 198 6.31 -7.95 -14.61
C MET A 198 6.78 -6.61 -14.06
N VAL A 199 6.01 -6.01 -13.14
CA VAL A 199 6.39 -4.72 -12.56
C VAL A 199 7.56 -4.86 -11.59
N THR A 200 7.58 -5.92 -10.80
CA THR A 200 8.68 -6.17 -9.85
C THR A 200 10.03 -6.35 -10.59
N LEU A 201 10.05 -7.15 -11.64
CA LEU A 201 11.27 -7.42 -12.42
C LEU A 201 11.70 -6.19 -13.22
N LEU A 202 10.75 -5.45 -13.82
CA LEU A 202 11.07 -4.31 -14.67
C LEU A 202 11.54 -3.09 -13.87
N LYS A 203 11.00 -2.87 -12.69
CA LYS A 203 11.20 -1.66 -11.88
C LYS A 203 11.75 -1.93 -10.48
N GLY A 204 11.19 -2.89 -9.77
CA GLY A 204 11.48 -3.12 -8.36
C GLY A 204 12.94 -3.53 -8.10
N LEU A 205 13.53 -4.36 -8.94
CA LEU A 205 14.88 -4.91 -8.71
C LEU A 205 16.04 -3.96 -9.07
N LYS A 206 15.77 -2.79 -9.61
CA LYS A 206 16.81 -1.81 -9.97
C LYS A 206 17.67 -1.36 -8.78
N HIS A 207 17.05 -1.19 -7.61
CA HIS A 207 17.74 -0.71 -6.42
C HIS A 207 18.69 -1.74 -5.81
N ILE A 208 18.52 -3.04 -6.12
CA ILE A 208 19.45 -4.11 -5.71
C ILE A 208 20.47 -4.46 -6.80
N GLY A 209 20.59 -3.62 -7.84
CA GLY A 209 21.61 -3.77 -8.87
C GLY A 209 21.30 -4.80 -9.96
N LEU A 210 20.02 -5.20 -10.12
CA LEU A 210 19.56 -6.14 -11.14
C LEU A 210 18.62 -5.43 -12.14
N PRO A 211 19.14 -4.56 -13.02
CA PRO A 211 18.33 -3.92 -14.03
C PRO A 211 18.03 -4.89 -15.17
N LEU A 212 16.79 -5.37 -15.25
CA LEU A 212 16.31 -6.19 -16.36
C LEU A 212 15.72 -5.33 -17.48
N THR A 213 15.88 -5.74 -18.71
CA THR A 213 15.21 -5.14 -19.87
C THR A 213 13.72 -5.49 -19.88
N PHE A 214 12.94 -4.77 -20.69
CA PHE A 214 11.53 -5.07 -20.87
C PHE A 214 11.31 -6.51 -21.39
N GLY A 215 12.11 -6.96 -22.38
CA GLY A 215 11.99 -8.30 -22.94
C GLY A 215 12.29 -9.41 -21.94
N GLU A 216 13.35 -9.25 -21.14
CA GLU A 216 13.68 -10.19 -20.06
C GLU A 216 12.59 -10.24 -18.99
N SER A 217 12.14 -9.07 -18.50
CA SER A 217 11.08 -8.96 -17.52
C SER A 217 9.79 -9.60 -18.02
N PHE A 218 9.41 -9.37 -19.27
CA PHE A 218 8.24 -9.95 -19.90
C PHE A 218 8.35 -11.48 -19.98
N THR A 219 9.48 -12.00 -20.45
CA THR A 219 9.71 -13.45 -20.59
C THR A 219 9.68 -14.15 -19.24
N TYR A 220 10.39 -13.62 -18.23
CA TYR A 220 10.37 -14.19 -16.88
C TYR A 220 8.98 -14.12 -16.26
N SER A 221 8.24 -13.04 -16.50
CA SER A 221 6.88 -12.89 -15.95
C SER A 221 5.89 -13.88 -16.56
N ILE A 222 6.02 -14.21 -17.84
CA ILE A 222 5.25 -15.30 -18.46
C ILE A 222 5.57 -16.64 -17.76
N VAL A 223 6.84 -16.95 -17.56
CA VAL A 223 7.26 -18.19 -16.89
C VAL A 223 6.72 -18.26 -15.47
N ILE A 224 6.87 -17.19 -14.68
CA ILE A 224 6.36 -17.10 -13.30
C ILE A 224 4.83 -17.24 -13.30
N GLY A 225 4.13 -16.56 -14.20
CA GLY A 225 2.68 -16.70 -14.34
C GLY A 225 2.24 -18.14 -14.62
N PHE A 226 2.92 -18.86 -15.50
CA PHE A 226 2.63 -20.27 -15.76
C PHE A 226 2.95 -21.18 -14.59
N ILE A 227 4.03 -20.92 -13.85
CA ILE A 227 4.35 -21.66 -12.62
C ILE A 227 3.22 -21.49 -11.59
N ILE A 228 2.78 -20.25 -11.34
CA ILE A 228 1.69 -19.95 -10.41
C ILE A 228 0.38 -20.60 -10.86
N ALA A 229 0.04 -20.50 -12.13
CA ALA A 229 -1.15 -21.16 -12.69
C ALA A 229 -1.11 -22.69 -12.53
N THR A 230 0.06 -23.29 -12.75
CA THR A 230 0.25 -24.75 -12.61
C THR A 230 0.11 -25.21 -11.16
N ILE A 231 0.75 -24.48 -10.22
CA ILE A 231 0.62 -24.73 -8.78
C ILE A 231 -0.85 -24.60 -8.37
N GLY A 232 -1.50 -23.53 -8.79
CA GLY A 232 -2.92 -23.31 -8.51
C GLY A 232 -3.80 -24.42 -9.07
N ALA A 233 -3.61 -24.81 -10.32
CA ALA A 233 -4.35 -25.90 -10.96
C ALA A 233 -4.18 -27.23 -10.20
N PHE A 234 -2.99 -27.50 -9.65
CA PHE A 234 -2.73 -28.68 -8.83
C PHE A 234 -3.59 -28.66 -7.54
N PHE A 235 -3.68 -27.52 -6.85
CA PHE A 235 -4.54 -27.40 -5.67
C PHE A 235 -6.03 -27.52 -6.03
N LEU A 236 -6.45 -26.93 -7.16
CA LEU A 236 -7.85 -26.97 -7.59
C LEU A 236 -8.33 -28.40 -7.95
N ARG A 237 -7.45 -29.30 -8.40
CA ARG A 237 -7.82 -30.69 -8.70
C ARG A 237 -8.38 -31.43 -7.48
N LYS A 238 -7.89 -31.10 -6.28
CA LYS A 238 -8.28 -31.72 -5.01
C LYS A 238 -9.63 -31.22 -4.46
N ILE A 239 -10.19 -30.15 -5.04
CA ILE A 239 -11.46 -29.57 -4.57
C ILE A 239 -12.61 -30.40 -5.13
N GLU A 240 -13.49 -30.83 -4.24
CA GLU A 240 -14.73 -31.52 -4.57
C GLU A 240 -15.92 -30.54 -4.58
N ASN A 241 -16.91 -30.85 -5.41
CA ASN A 241 -18.15 -30.06 -5.50
C ASN A 241 -19.09 -30.40 -4.32
N THR A 242 -18.67 -30.04 -3.12
CA THR A 242 -19.42 -30.26 -1.88
C THR A 242 -19.68 -28.94 -1.18
N THR A 243 -20.83 -28.81 -0.56
CA THR A 243 -21.16 -27.68 0.30
C THR A 243 -20.39 -27.77 1.61
N GLN A 244 -19.73 -26.70 2.01
CA GLN A 244 -19.00 -26.63 3.28
C GLN A 244 -19.41 -25.40 4.06
N GLN A 245 -19.74 -25.57 5.33
CA GLN A 245 -19.99 -24.47 6.24
C GLN A 245 -18.69 -24.02 6.90
N ARG A 246 -18.41 -22.72 6.84
CA ARG A 246 -17.25 -22.11 7.51
C ARG A 246 -17.74 -20.93 8.33
N GLY A 247 -18.00 -21.17 9.62
CA GLY A 247 -18.73 -20.23 10.47
C GLY A 247 -20.19 -20.08 10.01
N ASP A 248 -20.66 -18.85 9.82
CA ASP A 248 -22.04 -18.57 9.39
C ASP A 248 -22.21 -18.55 7.85
N VAL A 249 -21.14 -18.76 7.10
CA VAL A 249 -21.15 -18.74 5.62
C VAL A 249 -21.07 -20.15 5.07
N THR A 250 -21.95 -20.44 4.12
CA THR A 250 -21.94 -21.69 3.36
C THR A 250 -21.23 -21.48 2.03
N PHE A 251 -20.17 -22.26 1.80
CA PHE A 251 -19.45 -22.25 0.55
C PHE A 251 -19.90 -23.43 -0.31
N ASP A 252 -20.32 -23.15 -1.52
CA ASP A 252 -20.46 -24.17 -2.56
C ASP A 252 -19.08 -24.53 -3.16
N GLY A 253 -19.03 -25.51 -4.02
CA GLY A 253 -17.78 -25.95 -4.65
C GLY A 253 -17.12 -24.83 -5.47
N VAL A 254 -17.89 -23.90 -6.03
CA VAL A 254 -17.40 -22.76 -6.82
C VAL A 254 -16.64 -21.79 -5.94
N GLU A 255 -17.23 -21.36 -4.83
CA GLU A 255 -16.59 -20.42 -3.91
C GLU A 255 -15.34 -21.00 -3.23
N LYS A 256 -15.26 -22.35 -3.06
CA LYS A 256 -14.01 -23.01 -2.62
C LYS A 256 -12.87 -22.85 -3.64
N VAL A 257 -13.18 -22.97 -4.93
CA VAL A 257 -12.20 -22.73 -6.01
C VAL A 257 -11.71 -21.29 -5.98
N PHE A 258 -12.62 -20.34 -5.81
CA PHE A 258 -12.27 -18.92 -5.68
C PHE A 258 -11.54 -18.59 -4.37
N ALA A 259 -11.80 -19.30 -3.27
CA ALA A 259 -11.05 -19.12 -2.03
C ALA A 259 -9.55 -19.47 -2.21
N VAL A 260 -9.21 -20.48 -3.02
CA VAL A 260 -7.82 -20.76 -3.37
C VAL A 260 -7.23 -19.62 -4.20
N LEU A 261 -7.93 -19.14 -5.23
CA LEU A 261 -7.48 -17.99 -6.02
C LEU A 261 -7.26 -16.75 -5.14
N MET A 262 -8.15 -16.52 -4.17
CA MET A 262 -8.08 -15.39 -3.26
C MET A 262 -6.83 -15.40 -2.37
N VAL A 263 -6.28 -16.57 -2.04
CA VAL A 263 -4.98 -16.64 -1.36
C VAL A 263 -3.87 -16.06 -2.24
N PHE A 264 -3.87 -16.35 -3.54
CA PHE A 264 -2.88 -15.80 -4.48
C PHE A 264 -3.05 -14.29 -4.65
N THR A 265 -4.29 -13.79 -4.74
CA THR A 265 -4.53 -12.34 -4.84
C THR A 265 -4.22 -11.60 -3.56
N ALA A 266 -4.45 -12.21 -2.39
CA ALA A 266 -4.03 -11.65 -1.10
C ALA A 266 -2.51 -11.52 -1.00
N CYS A 267 -1.75 -12.54 -1.42
CA CYS A 267 -0.29 -12.47 -1.52
C CYS A 267 0.15 -11.33 -2.46
N ALA A 268 -0.50 -11.21 -3.61
CA ALA A 268 -0.23 -10.16 -4.58
C ALA A 268 -0.54 -8.76 -4.03
N MET A 269 -1.68 -8.60 -3.35
CA MET A 269 -2.08 -7.33 -2.76
C MET A 269 -1.16 -6.92 -1.60
N ALA A 270 -0.76 -7.86 -0.75
CA ALA A 270 0.20 -7.61 0.33
C ALA A 270 1.57 -7.15 -0.24
N PHE A 271 2.06 -7.83 -1.28
CA PHE A 271 3.28 -7.42 -1.96
C PHE A 271 3.15 -6.01 -2.58
N ALA A 272 2.06 -5.75 -3.29
CA ALA A 272 1.78 -4.46 -3.92
C ALA A 272 1.71 -3.34 -2.88
N HIS A 273 0.98 -3.57 -1.77
CA HIS A 273 0.86 -2.66 -0.64
C HIS A 273 2.23 -2.32 -0.05
N GLY A 274 3.01 -3.34 0.37
CA GLY A 274 4.35 -3.13 0.91
C GLY A 274 5.25 -2.32 -0.04
N SER A 275 5.18 -2.58 -1.35
CA SER A 275 5.98 -1.88 -2.36
C SER A 275 5.65 -0.39 -2.51
N ASN A 276 4.41 0.00 -2.28
CA ASN A 276 3.98 1.39 -2.37
C ASN A 276 4.16 2.13 -1.04
N ASP A 277 3.62 1.56 0.04
CA ASP A 277 3.38 2.29 1.27
C ASP A 277 4.60 2.38 2.18
N VAL A 278 5.60 1.50 2.01
CA VAL A 278 6.89 1.65 2.71
C VAL A 278 7.54 3.01 2.45
N ALA A 279 7.31 3.59 1.27
CA ALA A 279 7.85 4.88 0.87
C ALA A 279 7.40 6.03 1.80
N ASN A 280 6.21 5.93 2.38
CA ASN A 280 5.65 6.92 3.30
C ASN A 280 6.49 7.06 4.59
N ALA A 281 7.15 5.99 5.02
CA ALA A 281 8.06 6.00 6.17
C ALA A 281 9.52 6.21 5.75
N VAL A 282 9.98 5.47 4.73
CA VAL A 282 11.40 5.49 4.37
C VAL A 282 11.80 6.70 3.52
N GLY A 283 10.85 7.37 2.84
CA GLY A 283 11.10 8.59 2.08
C GLY A 283 11.64 9.73 2.94
N PRO A 284 10.92 10.17 3.97
CA PRO A 284 11.40 11.19 4.90
C PRO A 284 12.67 10.75 5.66
N LEU A 285 12.77 9.48 6.08
CA LEU A 285 13.97 8.95 6.72
C LEU A 285 15.20 9.03 5.80
N ALA A 286 15.03 8.69 4.53
CA ALA A 286 16.11 8.79 3.54
C ALA A 286 16.53 10.23 3.27
N ALA A 287 15.60 11.20 3.35
CA ALA A 287 15.94 12.62 3.30
C ALA A 287 16.80 13.04 4.48
N ILE A 288 16.40 12.68 5.72
CA ILE A 288 17.18 12.92 6.94
C ILE A 288 18.57 12.31 6.83
N ALA A 289 18.64 11.02 6.50
CA ALA A 289 19.91 10.29 6.39
C ALA A 289 20.85 10.93 5.35
N SER A 290 20.32 11.34 4.20
CA SER A 290 21.09 11.98 3.13
C SER A 290 21.71 13.30 3.60
N VAL A 291 20.95 14.16 4.27
CA VAL A 291 21.42 15.48 4.74
C VAL A 291 22.41 15.33 5.89
N VAL A 292 22.14 14.44 6.84
CA VAL A 292 23.05 14.23 7.99
C VAL A 292 24.38 13.61 7.54
N GLN A 293 24.34 12.60 6.65
CA GLN A 293 25.57 11.92 6.18
C GLN A 293 26.44 12.78 5.26
N SER A 294 25.84 13.75 4.55
CA SER A 294 26.59 14.71 3.72
C SER A 294 27.10 15.93 4.49
N GLY A 295 26.86 16.01 5.81
CA GLY A 295 27.25 17.17 6.61
C GLY A 295 26.43 18.45 6.33
N GLY A 296 25.19 18.27 5.84
CA GLY A 296 24.26 19.37 5.55
C GLY A 296 24.02 19.65 4.06
N GLU A 297 24.67 18.93 3.16
CA GLU A 297 24.39 19.07 1.72
C GLU A 297 23.09 18.35 1.33
N ILE A 298 22.22 19.03 0.59
CA ILE A 298 21.02 18.46 0.02
C ILE A 298 21.35 17.90 -1.37
N ALA A 299 21.77 16.65 -1.43
CA ALA A 299 22.17 16.01 -2.70
C ALA A 299 20.98 15.81 -3.64
N ALA A 300 21.11 16.25 -4.91
CA ALA A 300 20.10 16.02 -5.94
C ALA A 300 19.91 14.52 -6.28
N LYS A 301 20.95 13.70 -6.15
CA LYS A 301 20.90 12.24 -6.33
C LYS A 301 21.69 11.57 -5.20
N SER A 302 21.04 10.74 -4.42
CA SER A 302 21.69 9.77 -3.54
C SER A 302 21.01 8.41 -3.72
N SER A 303 21.80 7.33 -3.72
CA SER A 303 21.26 5.98 -3.72
C SER A 303 20.44 5.75 -2.44
N MET A 304 19.42 4.92 -2.53
CA MET A 304 18.66 4.49 -1.37
C MET A 304 19.50 3.45 -0.59
N PRO A 305 19.87 3.73 0.66
CA PRO A 305 20.57 2.73 1.47
C PRO A 305 19.65 1.54 1.76
N TRP A 306 20.12 0.33 1.54
CA TRP A 306 19.36 -0.90 1.75
C TRP A 306 18.82 -1.06 3.17
N TRP A 307 19.53 -0.58 4.18
CA TRP A 307 19.15 -0.67 5.59
C TRP A 307 17.90 0.17 5.92
N ILE A 308 17.65 1.26 5.17
CA ILE A 308 16.42 2.08 5.33
C ILE A 308 15.19 1.29 4.88
N LEU A 309 15.27 0.60 3.74
CA LEU A 309 14.19 -0.28 3.28
C LEU A 309 13.96 -1.44 4.25
N LEU A 310 15.05 -2.01 4.79
CA LEU A 310 14.96 -3.07 5.80
C LEU A 310 14.26 -2.58 7.07
N LEU A 311 14.60 -1.38 7.55
CA LEU A 311 13.96 -0.76 8.71
C LEU A 311 12.46 -0.53 8.45
N GLY A 312 12.12 0.00 7.28
CA GLY A 312 10.72 0.21 6.90
C GLY A 312 9.94 -1.10 6.80
N ALA A 313 10.49 -2.11 6.12
CA ALA A 313 9.86 -3.42 5.97
C ALA A 313 9.64 -4.11 7.32
N THR A 314 10.64 -4.07 8.22
CA THR A 314 10.50 -4.64 9.58
C THR A 314 9.49 -3.87 10.43
N GLY A 315 9.43 -2.54 10.28
CA GLY A 315 8.44 -1.71 10.95
C GLY A 315 7.01 -2.06 10.51
N ILE A 316 6.76 -2.22 9.20
CA ILE A 316 5.46 -2.65 8.68
C ILE A 316 5.06 -4.00 9.27
N VAL A 317 5.95 -4.99 9.26
CA VAL A 317 5.68 -6.32 9.82
C VAL A 317 5.39 -6.24 11.33
N ALA A 318 6.13 -5.44 12.08
CA ALA A 318 5.87 -5.24 13.50
C ALA A 318 4.47 -4.63 13.75
N GLY A 319 4.06 -3.66 12.91
CA GLY A 319 2.76 -3.00 13.00
C GLY A 319 1.60 -3.94 12.73
N LEU A 320 1.66 -4.66 11.61
CA LEU A 320 0.60 -5.59 11.21
C LEU A 320 0.45 -6.76 12.19
N ALA A 321 1.54 -7.24 12.77
CA ALA A 321 1.52 -8.33 13.74
C ALA A 321 0.97 -7.92 15.12
N THR A 322 1.06 -6.62 15.47
CA THR A 322 0.67 -6.14 16.82
C THR A 322 -0.73 -5.54 16.85
N LEU A 323 -1.09 -4.65 15.93
CA LEU A 323 -2.37 -3.94 15.91
C LEU A 323 -3.22 -4.16 14.66
N GLY A 324 -2.67 -4.76 13.61
CA GLY A 324 -3.37 -4.92 12.32
C GLY A 324 -4.71 -5.64 12.41
N TYR A 325 -4.86 -6.57 13.35
CA TYR A 325 -6.10 -7.32 13.54
C TYR A 325 -7.32 -6.44 13.78
N LYS A 326 -7.18 -5.30 14.49
CA LYS A 326 -8.30 -4.40 14.80
C LYS A 326 -8.89 -3.77 13.56
N VAL A 327 -8.04 -3.32 12.64
CA VAL A 327 -8.48 -2.67 11.40
C VAL A 327 -8.98 -3.72 10.40
N ILE A 328 -8.33 -4.90 10.32
CA ILE A 328 -8.79 -6.03 9.49
C ILE A 328 -10.22 -6.42 9.85
N GLU A 329 -10.54 -6.56 11.15
CA GLU A 329 -11.89 -6.91 11.59
C GLU A 329 -12.93 -5.85 11.19
N THR A 330 -12.56 -4.56 11.28
CA THR A 330 -13.45 -3.46 10.89
C THR A 330 -13.73 -3.47 9.38
N VAL A 331 -12.70 -3.58 8.56
CA VAL A 331 -12.83 -3.57 7.09
C VAL A 331 -13.52 -4.84 6.59
N GLY A 332 -13.15 -6.00 7.12
CA GLY A 332 -13.69 -7.28 6.68
C GLY A 332 -15.18 -7.47 6.93
N ARG A 333 -15.75 -6.77 7.93
CA ARG A 333 -17.17 -6.92 8.31
C ARG A 333 -18.10 -5.86 7.71
N ASN A 334 -17.60 -4.67 7.35
CA ASN A 334 -18.45 -3.49 7.20
C ASN A 334 -18.59 -2.95 5.77
N ILE A 335 -17.74 -3.34 4.79
CA ILE A 335 -17.75 -2.69 3.47
C ILE A 335 -18.75 -3.34 2.51
N THR A 336 -18.86 -4.65 2.46
CA THR A 336 -19.84 -5.40 1.68
C THR A 336 -19.81 -6.88 2.06
N GLU A 337 -20.90 -7.62 1.78
CA GLU A 337 -20.85 -9.09 1.82
C GLU A 337 -19.94 -9.62 0.71
N LEU A 338 -18.69 -9.86 1.05
CA LEU A 338 -17.70 -10.40 0.13
C LEU A 338 -17.75 -11.93 0.15
N THR A 339 -18.04 -12.53 -1.00
CA THR A 339 -17.72 -13.93 -1.26
C THR A 339 -16.31 -14.03 -1.87
N PRO A 340 -15.65 -15.19 -1.83
CA PRO A 340 -14.33 -15.36 -2.46
C PRO A 340 -14.28 -14.95 -3.94
N SER A 341 -15.33 -15.23 -4.72
CA SER A 341 -15.41 -14.83 -6.13
C SER A 341 -15.47 -13.31 -6.35
N ARG A 342 -16.00 -12.55 -5.39
CA ARG A 342 -16.06 -11.08 -5.42
C ARG A 342 -14.76 -10.48 -4.88
N GLY A 343 -14.28 -11.04 -3.76
CA GLY A 343 -13.08 -10.57 -3.09
C GLY A 343 -11.84 -10.66 -3.96
N PHE A 344 -11.62 -11.79 -4.65
CA PHE A 344 -10.46 -11.91 -5.53
C PHE A 344 -10.46 -10.88 -6.67
N ALA A 345 -11.64 -10.58 -7.25
CA ALA A 345 -11.72 -9.60 -8.34
C ALA A 345 -11.35 -8.18 -7.85
N ALA A 346 -11.78 -7.83 -6.65
CA ALA A 346 -11.39 -6.58 -6.01
C ALA A 346 -9.89 -6.56 -5.66
N GLU A 347 -9.35 -7.62 -5.07
CA GLU A 347 -7.93 -7.71 -4.71
C GLU A 347 -7.02 -7.68 -5.93
N LEU A 348 -7.33 -8.44 -6.98
CA LEU A 348 -6.54 -8.46 -8.21
C LEU A 348 -6.51 -7.08 -8.88
N ALA A 349 -7.65 -6.41 -8.95
CA ALA A 349 -7.75 -5.07 -9.52
C ALA A 349 -6.97 -4.05 -8.68
N ALA A 350 -7.11 -4.10 -7.37
CA ALA A 350 -6.38 -3.22 -6.46
C ALA A 350 -4.87 -3.48 -6.54
N ALA A 351 -4.42 -4.73 -6.45
CA ALA A 351 -3.01 -5.10 -6.56
C ALA A 351 -2.41 -4.66 -7.90
N THR A 352 -3.12 -4.88 -9.01
CA THR A 352 -2.70 -4.43 -10.34
C THR A 352 -2.51 -2.91 -10.38
N THR A 353 -3.48 -2.16 -9.86
CA THR A 353 -3.43 -0.69 -9.84
C THR A 353 -2.27 -0.19 -8.97
N VAL A 354 -2.10 -0.75 -7.76
CA VAL A 354 -1.03 -0.35 -6.82
C VAL A 354 0.35 -0.64 -7.42
N VAL A 355 0.54 -1.83 -7.99
CA VAL A 355 1.82 -2.24 -8.58
C VAL A 355 2.18 -1.39 -9.80
N LEU A 356 1.21 -1.05 -10.65
CA LEU A 356 1.44 -0.15 -11.79
C LEU A 356 1.83 1.26 -11.31
N ALA A 357 1.16 1.78 -10.28
CA ALA A 357 1.50 3.06 -9.69
C ALA A 357 2.91 3.04 -9.06
N SER A 358 3.24 1.98 -8.31
CA SER A 358 4.59 1.80 -7.73
C SER A 358 5.66 1.77 -8.82
N GLY A 359 5.40 1.08 -9.94
CA GLY A 359 6.31 1.03 -11.09
C GLY A 359 6.52 2.39 -11.78
N THR A 360 5.61 3.33 -11.64
CA THR A 360 5.77 4.71 -12.11
C THR A 360 6.32 5.67 -11.06
N GLY A 361 6.57 5.17 -9.84
CA GLY A 361 7.03 5.99 -8.70
C GLY A 361 5.93 6.90 -8.12
N LEU A 362 4.66 6.63 -8.40
CA LEU A 362 3.55 7.46 -7.94
C LEU A 362 3.01 6.96 -6.59
N PRO A 363 3.10 7.74 -5.51
CA PRO A 363 2.49 7.39 -4.24
C PRO A 363 0.97 7.53 -4.33
N ILE A 364 0.27 6.41 -4.31
CA ILE A 364 -1.19 6.37 -4.31
C ILE A 364 -1.72 5.95 -2.94
N SER A 365 -3.01 6.12 -2.71
CA SER A 365 -3.68 5.56 -1.54
C SER A 365 -4.18 4.14 -1.84
N THR A 366 -3.60 3.17 -1.17
CA THR A 366 -4.02 1.75 -1.27
C THR A 366 -5.44 1.56 -0.74
N THR A 367 -5.84 2.33 0.29
CA THR A 367 -7.23 2.36 0.82
C THR A 367 -8.23 2.83 -0.25
N HIS A 368 -7.93 3.94 -0.97
CA HIS A 368 -8.78 4.43 -2.06
C HIS A 368 -8.88 3.41 -3.18
N THR A 369 -7.76 2.80 -3.52
CA THR A 369 -7.66 1.81 -4.59
C THR A 369 -8.52 0.58 -4.29
N LEU A 370 -8.45 0.05 -3.06
CA LEU A 370 -9.27 -1.09 -2.65
C LEU A 370 -10.77 -0.72 -2.63
N VAL A 371 -11.12 0.41 -2.05
CA VAL A 371 -12.52 0.87 -2.03
C VAL A 371 -13.08 1.02 -3.45
N GLY A 372 -12.29 1.61 -4.35
CA GLY A 372 -12.66 1.68 -5.77
C GLY A 372 -12.90 0.31 -6.39
N ALA A 373 -12.01 -0.67 -6.12
CA ALA A 373 -12.16 -2.04 -6.61
C ALA A 373 -13.44 -2.71 -6.08
N VAL A 374 -13.71 -2.59 -4.79
CA VAL A 374 -14.92 -3.15 -4.15
C VAL A 374 -16.18 -2.52 -4.74
N LEU A 375 -16.16 -1.20 -4.98
CA LEU A 375 -17.25 -0.50 -5.66
C LEU A 375 -17.45 -1.00 -7.09
N GLY A 376 -16.36 -1.25 -7.83
CA GLY A 376 -16.42 -1.79 -9.18
C GLY A 376 -17.07 -3.16 -9.24
N VAL A 377 -16.75 -4.06 -8.31
CA VAL A 377 -17.43 -5.35 -8.15
C VAL A 377 -18.90 -5.16 -7.78
N GLY A 378 -19.20 -4.23 -6.86
CA GLY A 378 -20.57 -3.89 -6.47
C GLY A 378 -21.41 -3.41 -7.66
N LEU A 379 -20.89 -2.50 -8.47
CA LEU A 379 -21.54 -1.99 -9.68
C LEU A 379 -21.79 -3.10 -10.72
N ALA A 380 -20.90 -4.06 -10.87
CA ALA A 380 -21.09 -5.21 -11.76
C ALA A 380 -22.25 -6.13 -11.31
N ARG A 381 -22.65 -6.05 -10.03
CA ARG A 381 -23.80 -6.75 -9.46
C ARG A 381 -25.10 -5.93 -9.53
N GLY A 382 -24.99 -4.65 -9.78
CA GLY A 382 -26.08 -3.69 -9.77
C GLY A 382 -25.95 -2.65 -8.65
N LEU A 383 -26.48 -1.45 -8.88
CA LEU A 383 -26.36 -0.30 -7.96
C LEU A 383 -26.87 -0.57 -6.52
N SER A 384 -27.85 -1.45 -6.37
CA SER A 384 -28.41 -1.83 -5.05
C SER A 384 -27.44 -2.62 -4.17
N ALA A 385 -26.34 -3.12 -4.72
CA ALA A 385 -25.33 -3.88 -3.98
C ALA A 385 -24.26 -2.99 -3.30
N VAL A 386 -24.32 -1.67 -3.49
CA VAL A 386 -23.35 -0.69 -2.97
C VAL A 386 -23.96 0.08 -1.79
N ASP A 387 -23.27 0.04 -0.64
CA ASP A 387 -23.62 0.89 0.50
C ASP A 387 -22.93 2.26 0.40
N PHE A 388 -23.64 3.24 -0.15
CA PHE A 388 -23.13 4.60 -0.29
C PHE A 388 -22.91 5.31 1.06
N THR A 389 -23.51 4.83 2.16
CA THR A 389 -23.28 5.40 3.50
C THR A 389 -21.86 5.08 3.98
N VAL A 390 -21.40 3.86 3.74
CA VAL A 390 -20.03 3.44 4.05
C VAL A 390 -19.03 4.21 3.20
N VAL A 391 -19.30 4.34 1.90
CA VAL A 391 -18.47 5.13 0.98
C VAL A 391 -18.34 6.57 1.46
N GLY A 392 -19.42 7.21 1.86
CA GLY A 392 -19.41 8.58 2.38
C GLY A 392 -18.55 8.73 3.63
N ARG A 393 -18.61 7.79 4.59
CA ARG A 393 -17.76 7.80 5.80
C ARG A 393 -16.28 7.66 5.46
N ILE A 394 -15.95 6.83 4.50
CA ILE A 394 -14.58 6.64 4.04
C ILE A 394 -14.05 7.94 3.42
N ILE A 395 -14.81 8.60 2.54
CA ILE A 395 -14.44 9.90 1.94
C ILE A 395 -14.21 10.96 3.03
N VAL A 396 -15.05 11.02 4.05
CA VAL A 396 -14.85 11.95 5.19
C VAL A 396 -13.54 11.67 5.91
N SER A 397 -13.18 10.41 6.14
CA SER A 397 -11.91 10.05 6.79
C SER A 397 -10.70 10.51 5.97
N TRP A 398 -10.79 10.49 4.65
CA TRP A 398 -9.73 10.97 3.76
C TRP A 398 -9.52 12.48 3.86
N VAL A 399 -10.62 13.24 3.87
CA VAL A 399 -10.57 14.71 3.99
C VAL A 399 -9.99 15.13 5.35
N VAL A 400 -10.36 14.45 6.42
CA VAL A 400 -9.89 14.76 7.79
C VAL A 400 -8.41 14.43 8.00
N THR A 401 -7.91 13.37 7.36
CA THR A 401 -6.53 12.89 7.55
C THR A 401 -5.48 13.92 7.13
N LEU A 402 -5.70 14.64 6.01
CA LEU A 402 -4.77 15.66 5.52
C LEU A 402 -4.54 16.81 6.51
N PRO A 403 -5.57 17.53 6.99
CA PRO A 403 -5.39 18.63 7.93
C PRO A 403 -4.88 18.16 9.29
N VAL A 404 -5.23 16.96 9.73
CA VAL A 404 -4.69 16.41 11.00
C VAL A 404 -3.19 16.15 10.86
N GLY A 405 -2.75 15.50 9.79
CA GLY A 405 -1.33 15.28 9.50
C GLY A 405 -0.57 16.60 9.41
N ALA A 406 -1.11 17.59 8.70
CA ALA A 406 -0.52 18.91 8.58
C ALA A 406 -0.40 19.63 9.93
N GLY A 407 -1.48 19.67 10.72
CA GLY A 407 -1.51 20.37 12.00
C GLY A 407 -0.53 19.75 13.03
N LEU A 408 -0.48 18.42 13.14
CA LEU A 408 0.48 17.74 13.99
C LEU A 408 1.92 17.98 13.54
N SER A 409 2.17 17.96 12.24
CA SER A 409 3.51 18.19 11.71
C SER A 409 3.99 19.62 11.94
N ILE A 410 3.13 20.62 11.79
CA ILE A 410 3.44 22.01 12.13
C ILE A 410 3.82 22.13 13.61
N LEU A 411 3.03 21.54 14.50
CA LEU A 411 3.29 21.54 15.94
C LEU A 411 4.67 20.94 16.27
N PHE A 412 4.95 19.75 15.75
CA PHE A 412 6.23 19.08 16.01
C PHE A 412 7.41 19.79 15.34
N PHE A 413 7.23 20.36 14.16
CA PHE A 413 8.27 21.13 13.49
C PHE A 413 8.75 22.32 14.32
N PHE A 414 7.83 23.14 14.84
CA PHE A 414 8.20 24.27 15.69
C PHE A 414 8.76 23.81 17.05
N THR A 415 8.32 22.66 17.55
CA THR A 415 8.91 22.05 18.76
C THR A 415 10.39 21.69 18.52
N PHE A 416 10.69 20.95 17.44
CA PHE A 416 12.08 20.59 17.12
C PHE A 416 12.93 21.83 16.81
N LYS A 417 12.40 22.79 16.05
CA LYS A 417 13.07 24.04 15.79
C LYS A 417 13.43 24.77 17.11
N GLY A 418 12.50 24.84 18.06
CA GLY A 418 12.76 25.51 19.35
C GLY A 418 13.70 24.75 20.30
N ILE A 419 13.91 23.43 20.11
CA ILE A 419 14.84 22.64 20.90
C ILE A 419 16.28 22.74 20.37
N PHE A 420 16.46 22.83 19.06
CA PHE A 420 17.77 22.68 18.40
C PHE A 420 18.29 24.00 17.80
N THR A 421 17.51 25.08 17.81
CA THR A 421 17.94 26.45 17.44
C THR A 421 17.83 27.40 18.60
#